data_4c7cc79f9dbe932cd96206816028f19d
#
_entry.id   4c7cc79f9dbe932cd96206816028f19d
#
_cell.length_a   1.000
_cell.length_b   1.000
_cell.length_c   1.000
_cell.angle_alpha   90.00
_cell.angle_beta   90.00
_cell.angle_gamma   90.00
#
_symmetry.space_group_name_H-M   'P 1'
#
loop_
_entity.id
_entity.type
_entity.pdbx_description
1 polymer ?
#
loop_
_entity_poly.entity_id
_entity_poly.type
_entity_poly.pdbx_seq_one_letter_code
_entity_poly.pdbx_strand_id
1 'polypeptide(L)'
;MRDTDVLATTTLPALRTEHPDIDWPAVDAHVAKLRGDARAQASRALSSERRIALHAMLRQAFGIAEDGRAEVRKAKALRRASRTPGKRPRALSKHVHNVVRERYIALFPDCRQLAMLDTEQLHALRVRIKHARYSAEVLMPWLRKSMSRPYQDTLRTAQALLGQLNDAVVAQRFCEDLPLSAGQRAVLSGRLDTLIVNATSRAAHVLCHLPDAQTLERGLRNT
;
A
#
# COMPACT_ATOMS: atom_id res chain seq x y z
N MET A 1 -10.49 -8.68 -6.82
CA MET A 1 -9.48 -9.62 -7.32
C MET A 1 -8.31 -9.79 -6.34
N ARG A 2 -7.55 -8.74 -5.97
CA ARG A 2 -6.42 -8.88 -5.04
C ARG A 2 -6.83 -9.50 -3.70
N ASP A 3 -7.91 -9.05 -3.07
CA ASP A 3 -8.33 -9.49 -1.74
C ASP A 3 -8.70 -10.97 -1.73
N THR A 4 -9.40 -11.46 -2.75
CA THR A 4 -9.70 -12.90 -2.91
C THR A 4 -8.46 -13.74 -3.21
N ASP A 5 -7.46 -13.19 -3.90
CA ASP A 5 -6.19 -13.87 -4.12
C ASP A 5 -5.36 -13.95 -2.82
N VAL A 6 -5.25 -12.87 -2.04
CA VAL A 6 -4.56 -12.88 -0.73
C VAL A 6 -5.26 -13.83 0.24
N LEU A 7 -6.59 -13.80 0.30
CA LEU A 7 -7.37 -14.74 1.10
C LEU A 7 -6.99 -16.19 0.77
N ALA A 8 -7.03 -16.57 -0.50
CA ALA A 8 -6.78 -17.94 -0.95
C ALA A 8 -5.32 -18.39 -0.81
N THR A 9 -4.35 -17.48 -1.01
CA THR A 9 -2.92 -17.87 -1.09
C THR A 9 -2.14 -17.61 0.20
N THR A 10 -2.68 -16.82 1.10
CA THR A 10 -1.96 -16.40 2.32
C THR A 10 -2.76 -16.67 3.57
N THR A 11 -3.97 -16.13 3.68
CA THR A 11 -4.74 -16.15 4.93
C THR A 11 -5.32 -17.54 5.22
N LEU A 12 -6.02 -18.14 4.27
CA LEU A 12 -6.63 -19.47 4.47
C LEU A 12 -5.61 -20.58 4.70
N PRO A 13 -4.47 -20.67 3.98
CA PRO A 13 -3.45 -21.67 4.27
C PRO A 13 -2.91 -21.60 5.70
N ALA A 14 -2.72 -20.39 6.24
CA ALA A 14 -2.28 -20.20 7.62
C ALA A 14 -3.34 -20.69 8.62
N LEU A 15 -4.61 -20.31 8.42
CA LEU A 15 -5.73 -20.75 9.25
C LEU A 15 -5.96 -22.27 9.19
N ARG A 16 -5.78 -22.89 8.03
CA ARG A 16 -5.90 -24.35 7.84
C ARG A 16 -4.91 -25.13 8.69
N THR A 17 -3.68 -24.64 8.78
CA THR A 17 -2.65 -25.29 9.61
C THR A 17 -3.02 -25.26 11.10
N GLU A 18 -3.68 -24.20 11.53
CA GLU A 18 -4.09 -24.01 12.94
C GLU A 18 -5.42 -24.71 13.29
N HIS A 19 -6.32 -24.89 12.29
CA HIS A 19 -7.68 -25.41 12.49
C HIS A 19 -8.01 -26.50 11.46
N PRO A 20 -7.44 -27.72 11.60
CA PRO A 20 -7.65 -28.81 10.64
C PRO A 20 -9.09 -29.35 10.62
N ASP A 21 -9.87 -29.14 11.68
CA ASP A 21 -11.22 -29.67 11.84
C ASP A 21 -12.31 -28.91 11.04
N ILE A 22 -11.93 -27.89 10.30
CA ILE A 22 -12.83 -27.10 9.45
C ILE A 22 -13.03 -27.82 8.12
N ASP A 23 -14.23 -27.70 7.55
CA ASP A 23 -14.53 -28.20 6.18
C ASP A 23 -13.84 -27.35 5.13
N TRP A 24 -12.54 -27.53 4.98
CA TRP A 24 -11.72 -26.77 4.02
C TRP A 24 -12.09 -27.04 2.57
N PRO A 25 -12.49 -28.25 2.13
CA PRO A 25 -12.98 -28.46 0.78
C PRO A 25 -14.16 -27.56 0.39
N ALA A 26 -15.13 -27.37 1.27
CA ALA A 26 -16.26 -26.46 1.04
C ALA A 26 -15.81 -24.98 0.98
N VAL A 27 -14.89 -24.57 1.86
CA VAL A 27 -14.29 -23.24 1.84
C VAL A 27 -13.53 -22.98 0.54
N ASP A 28 -12.70 -23.94 0.11
CA ASP A 28 -11.91 -23.81 -1.13
C ASP A 28 -12.79 -23.69 -2.37
N ALA A 29 -13.86 -24.47 -2.45
CA ALA A 29 -14.82 -24.38 -3.54
C ALA A 29 -15.50 -23.02 -3.61
N HIS A 30 -15.91 -22.48 -2.45
CA HIS A 30 -16.53 -21.16 -2.35
C HIS A 30 -15.55 -20.05 -2.78
N VAL A 31 -14.32 -20.07 -2.26
CA VAL A 31 -13.30 -19.08 -2.59
C VAL A 31 -12.87 -19.17 -4.04
N ALA A 32 -12.76 -20.37 -4.62
CA ALA A 32 -12.48 -20.55 -6.04
C ALA A 32 -13.54 -19.90 -6.93
N LYS A 33 -14.83 -20.03 -6.56
CA LYS A 33 -15.93 -19.34 -7.24
C LYS A 33 -15.78 -17.83 -7.17
N LEU A 34 -15.58 -17.26 -5.97
CA LEU A 34 -15.38 -15.82 -5.77
C LEU A 34 -14.19 -15.27 -6.60
N ARG A 35 -13.09 -16.02 -6.67
CA ARG A 35 -11.94 -15.65 -7.50
C ARG A 35 -12.27 -15.69 -8.99
N GLY A 36 -13.04 -16.68 -9.44
CA GLY A 36 -13.52 -16.79 -10.81
C GLY A 36 -14.35 -15.57 -11.20
N ASP A 37 -15.32 -15.23 -10.38
CA ASP A 37 -16.22 -14.08 -10.59
C ASP A 37 -15.44 -12.75 -10.60
N ALA A 38 -14.53 -12.56 -9.67
CA ALA A 38 -13.68 -11.37 -9.60
C ALA A 38 -12.75 -11.23 -10.83
N ARG A 39 -12.19 -12.34 -11.32
CA ARG A 39 -11.38 -12.37 -12.55
C ARG A 39 -12.22 -12.05 -13.80
N ALA A 40 -13.40 -12.62 -13.90
CA ALA A 40 -14.32 -12.34 -15.00
C ALA A 40 -14.75 -10.87 -15.02
N GLN A 41 -15.04 -10.29 -13.85
CA GLN A 41 -15.34 -8.87 -13.71
C GLN A 41 -14.16 -7.98 -14.11
N ALA A 42 -12.96 -8.29 -13.64
CA ALA A 42 -11.75 -7.57 -14.01
C ALA A 42 -11.46 -7.66 -15.53
N SER A 43 -11.61 -8.83 -16.12
CA SER A 43 -11.44 -9.03 -17.57
C SER A 43 -12.43 -8.19 -18.38
N ARG A 44 -13.71 -8.19 -18.00
CA ARG A 44 -14.73 -7.32 -18.63
C ARG A 44 -14.37 -5.83 -18.48
N ALA A 45 -13.90 -5.39 -17.32
CA ALA A 45 -13.50 -4.01 -17.12
C ALA A 45 -12.29 -3.63 -18.00
N LEU A 46 -11.31 -4.53 -18.12
CA LEU A 46 -10.12 -4.33 -18.94
C LEU A 46 -10.38 -4.35 -20.45
N SER A 47 -11.41 -5.06 -20.91
CA SER A 47 -11.83 -5.08 -22.32
C SER A 47 -12.88 -4.03 -22.65
N SER A 48 -13.29 -3.21 -21.70
CA SER A 48 -14.32 -2.19 -21.89
C SER A 48 -13.88 -1.03 -22.77
N GLU A 49 -14.83 -0.40 -23.46
CA GLU A 49 -14.60 0.84 -24.23
C GLU A 49 -14.05 1.98 -23.35
N ARG A 50 -14.44 2.01 -22.05
CA ARG A 50 -13.89 2.98 -21.08
C ARG A 50 -12.37 2.90 -20.95
N ARG A 51 -11.81 1.69 -20.95
CA ARG A 51 -10.36 1.50 -20.90
C ARG A 51 -9.71 2.02 -22.19
N ILE A 52 -10.32 1.72 -23.35
CA ILE A 52 -9.82 2.18 -24.65
C ILE A 52 -9.84 3.71 -24.70
N ALA A 53 -10.95 4.34 -24.30
CA ALA A 53 -11.09 5.78 -24.23
C ALA A 53 -10.08 6.41 -23.26
N LEU A 54 -9.93 5.86 -22.04
CA LEU A 54 -8.94 6.33 -21.08
C LEU A 54 -7.52 6.24 -21.63
N HIS A 55 -7.17 5.13 -22.28
CA HIS A 55 -5.85 4.96 -22.89
C HIS A 55 -5.59 5.99 -23.99
N ALA A 56 -6.58 6.27 -24.83
CA ALA A 56 -6.50 7.32 -25.87
C ALA A 56 -6.32 8.72 -25.24
N MET A 57 -7.11 9.05 -24.20
CA MET A 57 -6.99 10.32 -23.49
C MET A 57 -5.61 10.49 -22.82
N LEU A 58 -5.09 9.44 -22.17
CA LEU A 58 -3.75 9.48 -21.56
C LEU A 58 -2.66 9.67 -22.63
N ARG A 59 -2.75 8.96 -23.75
CA ARG A 59 -1.81 9.15 -24.86
C ARG A 59 -1.82 10.59 -25.37
N GLN A 60 -3.01 11.17 -25.55
CA GLN A 60 -3.17 12.55 -25.96
C GLN A 60 -2.61 13.53 -24.93
N ALA A 61 -2.94 13.36 -23.65
CA ALA A 61 -2.50 14.23 -22.56
C ALA A 61 -0.98 14.24 -22.38
N PHE A 62 -0.34 13.08 -22.56
CA PHE A 62 1.12 12.93 -22.44
C PHE A 62 1.88 13.09 -23.77
N GLY A 63 1.19 13.41 -24.86
CA GLY A 63 1.82 13.58 -26.17
C GLY A 63 2.49 12.30 -26.67
N ILE A 64 1.98 11.12 -26.30
CA ILE A 64 2.52 9.83 -26.71
C ILE A 64 2.08 9.56 -28.15
N ALA A 65 2.94 9.89 -29.12
CA ALA A 65 2.70 9.59 -30.54
C ALA A 65 2.63 8.08 -30.78
N GLU A 66 1.90 7.67 -31.82
CA GLU A 66 1.76 6.24 -32.19
C GLU A 66 3.10 5.57 -32.52
N ASP A 67 4.07 6.35 -32.97
CA ASP A 67 5.45 5.90 -33.19
C ASP A 67 6.32 6.18 -31.97
N GLY A 68 6.39 5.24 -31.04
CA GLY A 68 7.19 5.34 -29.80
C GLY A 68 8.71 5.59 -29.98
N ARG A 69 9.18 5.77 -31.22
CA ARG A 69 10.58 6.10 -31.58
C ARG A 69 10.96 7.55 -31.30
N ALA A 70 10.04 8.51 -31.48
CA ALA A 70 10.31 9.93 -31.25
C ALA A 70 10.49 10.27 -29.77
N GLU A 71 9.74 9.59 -28.87
CA GLU A 71 9.81 9.82 -27.43
C GLU A 71 11.01 9.20 -26.77
N VAL A 72 11.46 8.03 -27.22
CA VAL A 72 12.72 7.44 -26.75
C VAL A 72 13.91 8.39 -27.03
N ARG A 73 13.87 9.13 -28.13
CA ARG A 73 14.87 10.18 -28.43
C ARG A 73 14.72 11.40 -27.51
N LYS A 74 13.48 11.89 -27.24
CA LYS A 74 13.22 12.99 -26.29
C LYS A 74 13.60 12.59 -24.86
N ALA A 75 13.21 11.42 -24.41
CA ALA A 75 13.57 10.91 -23.09
C ALA A 75 15.11 10.71 -22.95
N LYS A 76 15.80 10.22 -23.99
CA LYS A 76 17.28 10.18 -24.03
C LYS A 76 17.92 11.57 -24.02
N ALA A 77 17.34 12.55 -24.71
CA ALA A 77 17.82 13.93 -24.69
C ALA A 77 17.62 14.60 -23.32
N LEU A 78 16.44 14.42 -22.70
CA LEU A 78 16.19 14.89 -21.32
C LEU A 78 17.12 14.20 -20.30
N ARG A 79 17.34 12.89 -20.42
CA ARG A 79 18.32 12.18 -19.59
C ARG A 79 19.76 12.64 -19.80
N ARG A 80 20.13 13.06 -21.00
CA ARG A 80 21.45 13.66 -21.28
C ARG A 80 21.54 15.07 -20.68
N ALA A 81 20.51 15.91 -20.81
CA ALA A 81 20.45 17.24 -20.24
C ALA A 81 20.47 17.21 -18.69
N SER A 82 19.85 16.20 -18.07
CA SER A 82 19.85 16.02 -16.60
C SER A 82 21.17 15.43 -16.06
N ARG A 83 22.10 15.01 -16.90
CA ARG A 83 23.42 14.47 -16.52
C ARG A 83 24.51 15.50 -16.37
N THR A 84 24.25 16.77 -16.64
CA THR A 84 25.18 17.85 -16.29
C THR A 84 25.25 17.96 -14.76
N PRO A 85 26.42 17.85 -14.12
CA PRO A 85 26.57 18.02 -12.68
C PRO A 85 26.51 19.51 -12.33
N GLY A 86 25.36 20.12 -12.57
CA GLY A 86 25.03 21.47 -12.15
C GLY A 86 24.42 21.46 -10.77
N LYS A 87 24.70 22.50 -9.98
CA LYS A 87 24.09 22.73 -8.66
C LYS A 87 22.58 22.50 -8.76
N ARG A 88 22.06 21.57 -7.97
CA ARG A 88 20.62 21.29 -7.92
C ARG A 88 19.85 22.58 -7.69
N PRO A 89 18.80 22.89 -8.48
CA PRO A 89 18.06 24.14 -8.30
C PRO A 89 17.54 24.23 -6.86
N ARG A 90 17.88 25.27 -6.12
CA ARG A 90 17.42 25.51 -4.74
C ARG A 90 15.88 25.41 -4.62
N ALA A 91 15.17 25.89 -5.64
CA ALA A 91 13.71 25.83 -5.71
C ALA A 91 13.20 24.37 -5.69
N LEU A 92 13.84 23.46 -6.43
CA LEU A 92 13.45 22.05 -6.49
C LEU A 92 13.75 21.33 -5.17
N SER A 93 14.91 21.57 -4.56
CA SER A 93 15.25 21.03 -3.25
C SER A 93 14.21 21.47 -2.20
N LYS A 94 13.87 22.76 -2.15
CA LYS A 94 12.85 23.29 -1.25
C LYS A 94 11.47 22.65 -1.50
N HIS A 95 11.09 22.46 -2.75
CA HIS A 95 9.82 21.78 -3.10
C HIS A 95 9.81 20.33 -2.62
N VAL A 96 10.90 19.58 -2.86
CA VAL A 96 11.06 18.19 -2.38
C VAL A 96 10.91 18.11 -0.86
N HIS A 97 11.58 18.99 -0.14
CA HIS A 97 11.49 19.04 1.33
C HIS A 97 10.07 19.32 1.80
N ASN A 98 9.36 20.26 1.17
CA ASN A 98 7.98 20.58 1.51
C ASN A 98 7.05 19.37 1.28
N VAL A 99 7.15 18.69 0.13
CA VAL A 99 6.31 17.52 -0.19
C VAL A 99 6.54 16.40 0.83
N VAL A 100 7.79 16.10 1.18
CA VAL A 100 8.11 15.05 2.17
C VAL A 100 7.56 15.46 3.54
N ARG A 101 7.77 16.71 3.95
CA ARG A 101 7.29 17.25 5.22
C ARG A 101 5.77 17.18 5.34
N GLU A 102 5.04 17.68 4.35
CA GLU A 102 3.57 17.71 4.37
C GLU A 102 2.99 16.29 4.46
N ARG A 103 3.49 15.37 3.65
CA ARG A 103 3.06 13.98 3.70
C ARG A 103 3.39 13.30 5.03
N TYR A 104 4.49 13.67 5.63
CA TYR A 104 4.91 13.17 6.93
C TYR A 104 4.04 13.68 8.07
N ILE A 105 3.80 15.00 8.14
CA ILE A 105 2.98 15.62 9.17
C ILE A 105 1.56 15.07 9.16
N ALA A 106 1.02 14.81 7.96
CA ALA A 106 -0.31 14.22 7.81
C ALA A 106 -0.45 12.79 8.36
N LEU A 107 0.65 12.11 8.72
CA LEU A 107 0.60 10.76 9.32
C LEU A 107 0.44 10.81 10.86
N PHE A 108 0.94 11.87 11.52
CA PHE A 108 1.10 11.89 12.97
C PHE A 108 -0.19 11.71 13.79
N PRO A 109 -1.30 12.39 13.49
CA PRO A 109 -2.50 12.28 14.32
C PRO A 109 -2.96 10.82 14.45
N ASP A 110 -3.03 10.13 13.32
CA ASP A 110 -3.53 8.76 13.27
C ASP A 110 -2.51 7.73 13.78
N CYS A 111 -1.22 7.97 13.58
CA CYS A 111 -0.18 7.10 14.11
C CYS A 111 -0.18 7.04 15.64
N ARG A 112 -0.56 8.13 16.32
CA ARG A 112 -0.65 8.20 17.79
C ARG A 112 -1.93 7.58 18.34
N GLN A 113 -2.97 7.48 17.54
CA GLN A 113 -4.30 7.02 17.93
C GLN A 113 -4.70 5.73 17.22
N LEU A 114 -3.74 4.95 16.73
CA LEU A 114 -3.99 3.78 15.87
C LEU A 114 -5.01 2.81 16.46
N ALA A 115 -4.98 2.58 17.77
CA ALA A 115 -5.90 1.67 18.46
C ALA A 115 -7.36 2.19 18.50
N MET A 116 -7.58 3.48 18.23
CA MET A 116 -8.91 4.12 18.24
C MET A 116 -9.48 4.25 16.82
N LEU A 117 -8.69 3.93 15.79
CA LEU A 117 -9.13 4.07 14.41
C LEU A 117 -10.07 2.93 14.03
N ASP A 118 -11.14 3.26 13.35
CA ASP A 118 -12.02 2.28 12.71
C ASP A 118 -11.37 1.69 11.43
N THR A 119 -12.03 0.72 10.83
CA THR A 119 -11.53 0.01 9.66
C THR A 119 -11.27 0.92 8.45
N GLU A 120 -12.13 1.93 8.25
CA GLU A 120 -11.99 2.86 7.13
C GLU A 120 -10.82 3.82 7.36
N GLN A 121 -10.68 4.31 8.57
CA GLN A 121 -9.57 5.16 9.01
C GLN A 121 -8.22 4.41 8.93
N LEU A 122 -8.19 3.14 9.33
CA LEU A 122 -7.01 2.27 9.18
C LEU A 122 -6.63 2.08 7.71
N HIS A 123 -7.61 1.87 6.84
CA HIS A 123 -7.38 1.78 5.40
C HIS A 123 -6.84 3.12 4.84
N ALA A 124 -7.43 4.25 5.24
CA ALA A 124 -6.96 5.57 4.84
C ALA A 124 -5.52 5.84 5.31
N LEU A 125 -5.19 5.47 6.55
CA LEU A 125 -3.82 5.56 7.08
C LEU A 125 -2.84 4.70 6.26
N ARG A 126 -3.21 3.45 5.94
CA ARG A 126 -2.39 2.58 5.09
C ARG A 126 -2.10 3.21 3.73
N VAL A 127 -3.08 3.83 3.09
CA VAL A 127 -2.91 4.54 1.80
C VAL A 127 -1.97 5.73 1.96
N ARG A 128 -2.08 6.51 3.03
CA ARG A 128 -1.19 7.66 3.32
C ARG A 128 0.25 7.21 3.56
N ILE A 129 0.47 6.15 4.34
CA ILE A 129 1.80 5.56 4.57
C ILE A 129 2.41 5.08 3.25
N LYS A 130 1.62 4.42 2.42
CA LYS A 130 2.04 4.00 1.07
C LYS A 130 2.49 5.20 0.22
N HIS A 131 1.73 6.28 0.21
CA HIS A 131 2.09 7.50 -0.52
C HIS A 131 3.33 8.17 0.05
N ALA A 132 3.45 8.25 1.39
CA ALA A 132 4.65 8.79 2.04
C ALA A 132 5.90 7.97 1.68
N ARG A 133 5.81 6.64 1.72
CA ARG A 133 6.89 5.74 1.35
C ARG A 133 7.33 5.92 -0.10
N TYR A 134 6.40 5.90 -1.05
CA TYR A 134 6.73 6.07 -2.47
C TYR A 134 7.29 7.46 -2.77
N SER A 135 6.77 8.50 -2.14
CA SER A 135 7.34 9.85 -2.26
C SER A 135 8.77 9.88 -1.73
N ALA A 136 9.02 9.26 -0.58
CA ALA A 136 10.37 9.18 -0.02
C ALA A 136 11.32 8.38 -0.92
N GLU A 137 10.88 7.27 -1.52
CA GLU A 137 11.70 6.48 -2.44
C GLU A 137 12.11 7.28 -3.70
N VAL A 138 11.16 7.99 -4.32
CA VAL A 138 11.43 8.83 -5.49
C VAL A 138 12.34 10.00 -5.14
N LEU A 139 12.18 10.56 -3.94
CA LEU A 139 12.90 11.75 -3.50
C LEU A 139 14.19 11.45 -2.74
N MET A 140 14.52 10.15 -2.52
CA MET A 140 15.73 9.69 -1.84
C MET A 140 17.03 10.41 -2.27
N PRO A 141 17.28 10.63 -3.57
CA PRO A 141 18.51 11.29 -4.01
C PRO A 141 18.68 12.71 -3.46
N TRP A 142 17.60 13.30 -2.97
CA TRP A 142 17.53 14.68 -2.43
C TRP A 142 17.54 14.72 -0.90
N LEU A 143 17.46 13.56 -0.23
CA LEU A 143 17.41 13.43 1.22
C LEU A 143 18.75 12.92 1.75
N ARG A 144 19.10 13.31 2.97
CA ARG A 144 20.28 12.76 3.65
C ARG A 144 20.11 11.26 3.92
N LYS A 145 21.11 10.46 3.61
CA LYS A 145 21.09 9.00 3.81
C LYS A 145 20.85 8.59 5.26
N SER A 146 21.40 9.35 6.21
CA SER A 146 21.22 9.10 7.65
C SER A 146 19.78 9.24 8.13
N MET A 147 18.99 10.10 7.48
CA MET A 147 17.59 10.31 7.82
C MET A 147 16.65 9.46 6.94
N SER A 148 17.01 9.28 5.67
CA SER A 148 16.11 8.62 4.71
C SER A 148 15.97 7.13 4.93
N ARG A 149 17.04 6.42 5.33
CA ARG A 149 16.99 4.97 5.55
C ARG A 149 16.09 4.56 6.72
N PRO A 150 16.33 5.05 7.96
CA PRO A 150 15.47 4.70 9.11
C PRO A 150 14.00 5.04 8.84
N TYR A 151 13.74 6.20 8.24
CA TYR A 151 12.39 6.63 7.88
C TYR A 151 11.71 5.66 6.90
N GLN A 152 12.42 5.26 5.85
CA GLN A 152 11.87 4.32 4.87
C GLN A 152 11.64 2.92 5.45
N ASP A 153 12.57 2.44 6.28
CA ASP A 153 12.45 1.12 6.90
C ASP A 153 11.26 1.09 7.86
N THR A 154 11.05 2.16 8.64
CA THR A 154 9.85 2.30 9.49
C THR A 154 8.57 2.31 8.66
N LEU A 155 8.50 3.12 7.60
CA LEU A 155 7.31 3.16 6.73
C LEU A 155 7.06 1.83 6.00
N ARG A 156 8.11 1.12 5.59
CA ARG A 156 8.00 -0.20 4.96
C ARG A 156 7.42 -1.22 5.93
N THR A 157 7.94 -1.25 7.16
CA THR A 157 7.46 -2.14 8.22
C THR A 157 6.02 -1.82 8.60
N ALA A 158 5.70 -0.54 8.81
CA ALA A 158 4.34 -0.11 9.10
C ALA A 158 3.36 -0.47 7.98
N GLN A 159 3.75 -0.27 6.72
CA GLN A 159 2.93 -0.65 5.58
C GLN A 159 2.68 -2.16 5.51
N ALA A 160 3.67 -2.99 5.83
CA ALA A 160 3.52 -4.45 5.87
C ALA A 160 2.54 -4.87 6.98
N LEU A 161 2.67 -4.31 8.18
CA LEU A 161 1.79 -4.60 9.32
C LEU A 161 0.35 -4.14 9.06
N LEU A 162 0.15 -2.93 8.54
CA LEU A 162 -1.18 -2.46 8.14
C LEU A 162 -1.74 -3.25 6.94
N GLY A 163 -0.87 -3.86 6.13
CA GLY A 163 -1.26 -4.83 5.11
C GLY A 163 -1.86 -6.08 5.74
N GLN A 164 -1.15 -6.69 6.68
CA GLN A 164 -1.62 -7.87 7.44
C GLN A 164 -2.94 -7.59 8.16
N LEU A 165 -3.06 -6.43 8.80
CA LEU A 165 -4.28 -5.97 9.44
C LEU A 165 -5.46 -5.91 8.45
N ASN A 166 -5.27 -5.21 7.33
CA ASN A 166 -6.30 -5.11 6.28
C ASN A 166 -6.69 -6.50 5.73
N ASP A 167 -5.72 -7.36 5.51
CA ASP A 167 -5.97 -8.71 4.98
C ASP A 167 -6.75 -9.56 5.99
N ALA A 168 -6.51 -9.41 7.29
CA ALA A 168 -7.28 -10.07 8.36
C ALA A 168 -8.71 -9.52 8.46
N VAL A 169 -8.90 -8.20 8.36
CA VAL A 169 -10.23 -7.56 8.35
C VAL A 169 -11.04 -7.99 7.12
N VAL A 170 -10.40 -8.07 5.96
CA VAL A 170 -11.05 -8.58 4.74
C VAL A 170 -11.43 -10.04 4.90
N ALA A 171 -10.54 -10.87 5.44
CA ALA A 171 -10.83 -12.28 5.70
C ALA A 171 -11.99 -12.46 6.68
N GLN A 172 -12.11 -11.62 7.71
CA GLN A 172 -13.21 -11.64 8.66
C GLN A 172 -14.57 -11.40 7.96
N ARG A 173 -14.63 -10.43 7.06
CA ARG A 173 -15.85 -10.19 6.24
C ARG A 173 -16.19 -11.40 5.37
N PHE A 174 -15.18 -12.02 4.75
CA PHE A 174 -15.41 -13.23 3.95
C PHE A 174 -15.87 -14.42 4.80
N CYS A 175 -15.46 -14.51 6.08
CA CYS A 175 -15.91 -15.58 6.97
C CYS A 175 -17.42 -15.59 7.20
N GLU A 176 -18.10 -14.45 7.08
CA GLU A 176 -19.55 -14.33 7.22
C GLU A 176 -20.28 -15.12 6.11
N ASP A 177 -19.72 -15.11 4.89
CA ASP A 177 -20.28 -15.73 3.71
C ASP A 177 -19.79 -17.17 3.44
N LEU A 178 -18.83 -17.67 4.26
CA LEU A 178 -18.31 -19.03 4.08
C LEU A 178 -19.35 -20.09 4.45
N PRO A 179 -19.39 -21.23 3.73
CA PRO A 179 -20.29 -22.35 4.00
C PRO A 179 -19.81 -23.17 5.24
N LEU A 180 -19.79 -22.51 6.40
CA LEU A 180 -19.32 -23.06 7.66
C LEU A 180 -20.44 -23.15 8.70
N SER A 181 -20.34 -24.09 9.62
CA SER A 181 -21.20 -24.11 10.80
C SER A 181 -20.96 -22.89 11.68
N ALA A 182 -21.93 -22.54 12.52
CA ALA A 182 -21.80 -21.40 13.46
C ALA A 182 -20.55 -21.54 14.38
N GLY A 183 -20.29 -22.76 14.85
CA GLY A 183 -19.12 -23.04 15.70
C GLY A 183 -17.79 -22.86 14.94
N GLN A 184 -17.67 -23.39 13.75
CA GLN A 184 -16.47 -23.23 12.91
C GLN A 184 -16.23 -21.75 12.56
N ARG A 185 -17.30 -21.02 12.23
CA ARG A 185 -17.22 -19.59 11.95
C ARG A 185 -16.76 -18.79 13.17
N ALA A 186 -17.27 -19.09 14.37
CA ALA A 186 -16.85 -18.45 15.62
C ALA A 186 -15.35 -18.68 15.90
N VAL A 187 -14.84 -19.88 15.66
CA VAL A 187 -13.41 -20.20 15.82
C VAL A 187 -12.55 -19.37 14.89
N LEU A 188 -12.90 -19.32 13.60
CA LEU A 188 -12.14 -18.51 12.62
C LEU A 188 -12.20 -17.02 12.93
N SER A 189 -13.38 -16.50 13.28
CA SER A 189 -13.56 -15.10 13.65
C SER A 189 -12.70 -14.72 14.84
N GLY A 190 -12.72 -15.52 15.91
CA GLY A 190 -11.89 -15.28 17.09
C GLY A 190 -10.39 -15.30 16.81
N ARG A 191 -9.96 -16.16 15.86
CA ARG A 191 -8.56 -16.17 15.42
C ARG A 191 -8.20 -14.91 14.63
N LEU A 192 -9.08 -14.48 13.74
CA LEU A 192 -8.89 -13.26 12.95
C LEU A 192 -8.90 -12.02 13.84
N ASP A 193 -9.76 -11.95 14.85
CA ASP A 193 -9.75 -10.89 15.87
C ASP A 193 -8.40 -10.80 16.56
N THR A 194 -7.84 -11.95 16.95
CA THR A 194 -6.51 -12.01 17.56
C THR A 194 -5.42 -11.49 16.60
N LEU A 195 -5.48 -11.84 15.34
CA LEU A 195 -4.54 -11.33 14.32
C LEU A 195 -4.67 -9.82 14.13
N ILE A 196 -5.90 -9.29 14.12
CA ILE A 196 -6.19 -7.86 14.00
C ILE A 196 -5.58 -7.11 15.20
N VAL A 197 -5.86 -7.55 16.42
CA VAL A 197 -5.33 -6.93 17.65
C VAL A 197 -3.80 -6.94 17.66
N ASN A 198 -3.19 -8.08 17.33
CA ASN A 198 -1.72 -8.22 17.30
C ASN A 198 -1.09 -7.34 16.21
N ALA A 199 -1.67 -7.29 15.00
CA ALA A 199 -1.16 -6.45 13.91
C ALA A 199 -1.29 -4.97 14.25
N THR A 200 -2.41 -4.56 14.87
CA THR A 200 -2.64 -3.18 15.32
C THR A 200 -1.61 -2.76 16.37
N SER A 201 -1.41 -3.59 17.40
CA SER A 201 -0.43 -3.32 18.45
C SER A 201 1.00 -3.19 17.91
N ARG A 202 1.42 -4.11 17.03
CA ARG A 202 2.73 -4.07 16.40
C ARG A 202 2.89 -2.85 15.48
N ALA A 203 1.86 -2.48 14.74
CA ALA A 203 1.89 -1.30 13.88
C ALA A 203 1.99 -0.01 14.73
N ALA A 204 1.26 0.08 15.83
CA ALA A 204 1.35 1.19 16.77
C ALA A 204 2.77 1.33 17.34
N HIS A 205 3.37 0.20 17.77
CA HIS A 205 4.75 0.19 18.26
C HIS A 205 5.76 0.68 17.21
N VAL A 206 5.64 0.25 15.96
CA VAL A 206 6.53 0.70 14.87
C VAL A 206 6.32 2.18 14.56
N LEU A 207 5.07 2.64 14.51
CA LEU A 207 4.74 4.01 14.15
C LEU A 207 5.09 5.03 15.25
N CYS A 208 5.12 4.63 16.51
CA CYS A 208 5.58 5.52 17.60
C CYS A 208 7.09 5.86 17.51
N HIS A 209 7.88 5.06 16.77
CA HIS A 209 9.30 5.31 16.52
C HIS A 209 9.56 6.17 15.28
N LEU A 210 8.52 6.63 14.59
CA LEU A 210 8.71 7.64 13.55
C LEU A 210 9.32 8.91 14.16
N PRO A 211 10.40 9.47 13.56
CA PRO A 211 11.00 10.70 14.03
C PRO A 211 9.94 11.81 14.15
N ASP A 212 10.04 12.70 15.09
CA ASP A 212 9.15 13.86 15.16
C ASP A 212 9.36 14.83 13.99
N ALA A 213 8.39 15.71 13.76
CA ALA A 213 8.44 16.66 12.65
C ALA A 213 9.64 17.60 12.73
N GLN A 214 10.09 17.95 13.96
CA GLN A 214 11.26 18.82 14.16
C GLN A 214 12.57 18.11 13.82
N THR A 215 12.68 16.84 14.16
CA THR A 215 13.83 16.00 13.82
C THR A 215 13.94 15.81 12.31
N LEU A 216 12.80 15.58 11.64
CA LEU A 216 12.76 15.52 10.18
C LEU A 216 13.17 16.85 9.54
N GLU A 217 12.64 17.98 10.03
CA GLU A 217 12.99 19.32 9.52
C GLU A 217 14.47 19.64 9.70
N ARG A 218 15.07 19.33 10.86
CA ARG A 218 16.52 19.49 11.08
C ARG A 218 17.33 18.68 10.10
N GLY A 219 16.90 17.45 9.81
CA GLY A 219 17.53 16.60 8.79
C GLY A 219 17.43 17.15 7.38
N LEU A 220 16.32 17.83 7.05
CA LEU A 220 16.07 18.41 5.72
C LEU A 220 16.78 19.77 5.52
N ARG A 221 16.93 20.60 6.57
CA ARG A 221 17.54 21.95 6.46
C ARG A 221 19.04 21.95 6.23
N ASN A 222 19.71 20.88 6.57
CA ASN A 222 21.16 20.77 6.48
C ASN A 222 21.66 20.12 5.18
N THR A 223 20.87 20.11 4.11
CA THR A 223 21.19 19.70 2.75
C THR A 223 21.22 20.89 1.81
#